data_ae65ea75b5a307e82fdf099a6ad35241
#
_entry.id   ae65ea75b5a307e82fdf099a6ad35241
#
_cell.length_a   1.000
_cell.length_b   1.000
_cell.length_c   1.000
_cell.angle_alpha   90.00
_cell.angle_beta   90.00
_cell.angle_gamma   90.00
#
_symmetry.space_group_name_H-M   'P 1'
#
loop_
_entity.id
_entity.type
_entity.pdbx_description
1 polymer ?
#
loop_
_entity_poly.entity_id
_entity_poly.type
_entity_poly.pdbx_seq_one_letter_code
_entity_poly.pdbx_strand_id
1 'polypeptide(L)'
;MAAALGAVGRARPLLRRALSGAARPPSTHELREAEEAAPVFQYAGKAARRKDRVFVWGFSHSGALGVPSFVKPDAGWKKPRRIQPTPYRLETEEKISSVACGYGFTLLASDTTDITKVWGMGLNKDSQLGFQRSRRDQTKGYEYVLEPSPIPLPLEKPQQTRILQVSCGRAHSLILTDSEGVFTMGNNSFGQCGRKVIEDEIYSESHLIHQLKEFDSRVVQVVCGQDHSLFRTKKGAVYACGWGADGQTGLGHYNTTSVPTKLHGDIAGVNIIQVSSYGDCCLAVSDEGDVFGWGNSEYLQLASVTETTQVNVPRHLPFKIGKIKEAACGGTGNVVLTEEGNVFVWGYGILGKGPNLIETAVPEMIPPSLFGWSDFNPDIHVAHVRCGLSQFAALTNRGELFVWGKNLRGCLGTGRMEDQYFPWRVTVPGEVVDVACGVDHMVSMVKSFI
;
A
#
# COMPACT_ATOMS: atom_id res chain seq x y z
N MET A 1 -12.71 -36.97 2.50
CA MET A 1 -11.71 -37.14 1.42
C MET A 1 -10.42 -36.31 1.60
N ALA A 2 -10.48 -35.08 2.08
CA ALA A 2 -9.29 -34.26 2.32
C ALA A 2 -8.35 -34.76 3.44
N ALA A 3 -8.87 -35.42 4.48
CA ALA A 3 -8.08 -35.98 5.58
C ALA A 3 -7.23 -37.19 5.17
N ALA A 4 -7.69 -37.97 4.20
CA ALA A 4 -6.95 -39.15 3.69
C ALA A 4 -5.72 -38.78 2.85
N LEU A 5 -5.78 -37.66 2.11
CA LEU A 5 -4.66 -37.16 1.30
C LEU A 5 -3.54 -36.54 2.16
N GLY A 6 -3.88 -35.98 3.32
CA GLY A 6 -2.91 -35.45 4.28
C GLY A 6 -2.05 -36.54 4.96
N ALA A 7 -2.64 -37.70 5.21
CA ALA A 7 -1.95 -38.82 5.82
C ALA A 7 -0.91 -39.46 4.89
N VAL A 8 -1.21 -39.58 3.59
CA VAL A 8 -0.31 -40.11 2.57
C VAL A 8 0.95 -39.24 2.39
N GLY A 9 0.81 -37.91 2.51
CA GLY A 9 1.94 -36.98 2.43
C GLY A 9 2.92 -37.06 3.59
N ARG A 10 2.44 -37.47 4.77
CA ARG A 10 3.29 -37.60 5.98
C ARG A 10 4.08 -38.93 6.05
N ALA A 11 3.58 -39.98 5.44
CA ALA A 11 4.27 -41.26 5.37
C ALA A 11 5.41 -41.29 4.32
N ARG A 12 5.48 -40.31 3.42
CA ARG A 12 6.48 -40.23 2.35
C ARG A 12 7.94 -40.30 2.82
N PRO A 13 8.39 -39.67 3.94
CA PRO A 13 9.79 -39.80 4.38
C PRO A 13 10.15 -41.22 4.84
N LEU A 14 9.22 -41.92 5.47
CA LEU A 14 9.42 -43.30 5.94
C LEU A 14 9.39 -44.30 4.76
N LEU A 15 8.47 -44.10 3.83
CA LEU A 15 8.44 -44.89 2.58
C LEU A 15 9.69 -44.69 1.71
N ARG A 16 10.24 -43.47 1.62
CA ARG A 16 11.49 -43.22 0.88
C ARG A 16 12.71 -43.87 1.52
N ARG A 17 12.78 -43.96 2.86
CA ARG A 17 13.85 -44.67 3.55
C ARG A 17 13.73 -46.18 3.41
N ALA A 18 12.50 -46.71 3.41
CA ALA A 18 12.24 -48.13 3.20
C ALA A 18 12.52 -48.63 1.76
N LEU A 19 12.35 -47.72 0.76
CA LEU A 19 12.57 -48.03 -0.66
C LEU A 19 14.03 -47.85 -1.11
N SER A 20 14.89 -47.24 -0.30
CA SER A 20 16.32 -47.05 -0.63
C SER A 20 17.28 -48.11 -0.10
N GLY A 21 16.80 -49.09 0.64
CA GLY A 21 17.57 -50.25 1.07
C GLY A 21 16.69 -51.50 0.98
N ALA A 22 17.20 -52.67 0.66
CA ALA A 22 16.49 -53.91 0.46
C ALA A 22 15.62 -54.39 1.64
N ALA A 23 14.88 -53.50 2.27
CA ALA A 23 13.96 -53.72 3.38
C ALA A 23 12.54 -53.96 2.87
N ARG A 24 11.86 -54.90 3.41
CA ARG A 24 10.47 -55.26 3.15
C ARG A 24 9.56 -54.03 3.39
N PRO A 25 8.49 -53.82 2.60
CA PRO A 25 7.55 -52.75 2.84
C PRO A 25 6.93 -52.88 4.25
N PRO A 26 6.77 -51.76 4.98
CA PRO A 26 6.22 -51.77 6.34
C PRO A 26 4.83 -52.39 6.37
N SER A 27 4.55 -53.15 7.40
CA SER A 27 3.23 -53.75 7.63
C SER A 27 2.21 -52.65 7.97
N THR A 28 0.92 -52.97 7.82
CA THR A 28 -0.18 -52.09 8.23
C THR A 28 -0.13 -51.70 9.71
N HIS A 29 0.47 -52.52 10.56
CA HIS A 29 0.67 -52.25 11.99
C HIS A 29 1.79 -51.22 12.18
N GLU A 30 2.93 -51.39 11.52
CA GLU A 30 4.07 -50.45 11.54
C GLU A 30 3.70 -49.07 10.97
N LEU A 31 2.81 -49.06 9.96
CA LEU A 31 2.26 -47.79 9.44
C LEU A 31 1.33 -47.08 10.44
N ARG A 32 0.48 -47.83 11.18
CA ARG A 32 -0.35 -47.29 12.25
C ARG A 32 0.48 -46.76 13.42
N GLU A 33 1.47 -47.53 13.88
CA GLU A 33 2.37 -47.07 14.95
C GLU A 33 3.18 -45.83 14.51
N ALA A 34 3.59 -45.74 13.25
CA ALA A 34 4.24 -44.56 12.71
C ALA A 34 3.31 -43.38 12.54
N GLU A 35 2.01 -43.59 12.29
CA GLU A 35 0.99 -42.54 12.28
C GLU A 35 0.64 -42.06 13.69
N GLU A 36 0.61 -42.96 14.67
CA GLU A 36 0.37 -42.64 16.08
C GLU A 36 1.61 -42.00 16.74
N ALA A 37 2.82 -42.38 16.33
CA ALA A 37 4.09 -41.80 16.76
C ALA A 37 4.52 -40.59 15.93
N ALA A 38 3.88 -40.34 14.77
CA ALA A 38 4.11 -39.11 14.04
C ALA A 38 3.78 -37.94 14.96
N PRO A 39 4.69 -36.97 15.14
CA PRO A 39 4.36 -35.81 15.91
C PRO A 39 3.09 -35.23 15.28
N VAL A 40 1.96 -35.39 15.97
CA VAL A 40 0.80 -34.55 15.73
C VAL A 40 1.39 -33.15 15.77
N PHE A 41 1.43 -32.45 14.67
CA PHE A 41 1.65 -31.03 14.70
C PHE A 41 0.44 -30.44 15.41
N GLN A 42 0.45 -30.62 16.72
CA GLN A 42 -0.26 -29.71 17.57
C GLN A 42 0.39 -28.36 17.24
N TYR A 43 -0.39 -27.50 16.63
CA TYR A 43 -0.25 -26.10 16.84
C TYR A 43 -0.53 -25.83 18.33
N ALA A 44 0.31 -26.41 19.18
CA ALA A 44 0.35 -26.23 20.62
C ALA A 44 1.29 -25.08 20.93
N GLY A 45 1.12 -23.99 20.20
CA GLY A 45 1.45 -22.72 20.74
C GLY A 45 0.16 -22.15 21.31
N LYS A 46 0.22 -21.60 22.49
CA LYS A 46 -0.71 -20.57 22.97
C LYS A 46 -0.64 -19.29 22.08
N ALA A 47 -0.08 -19.34 20.90
CA ALA A 47 -0.25 -18.34 19.89
C ALA A 47 -1.72 -18.42 19.47
N ALA A 48 -2.54 -17.52 20.00
CA ALA A 48 -3.83 -17.21 19.43
C ALA A 48 -3.64 -17.25 17.92
N ARG A 49 -4.41 -18.09 17.20
CA ARG A 49 -4.32 -18.18 15.73
C ARG A 49 -4.49 -16.77 15.23
N ARG A 50 -3.39 -16.13 14.74
CA ARG A 50 -3.50 -14.80 14.17
C ARG A 50 -4.41 -14.95 12.96
N LYS A 51 -5.59 -14.34 13.03
CA LYS A 51 -6.53 -14.27 11.91
C LYS A 51 -6.03 -13.32 10.84
N ASP A 52 -5.11 -12.41 11.20
CA ASP A 52 -4.59 -11.37 10.34
C ASP A 52 -3.26 -11.81 9.71
N ARG A 53 -3.11 -11.55 8.42
CA ARG A 53 -1.94 -11.90 7.60
C ARG A 53 -1.57 -10.72 6.71
N VAL A 54 -0.29 -10.65 6.34
CA VAL A 54 0.24 -9.72 5.34
C VAL A 54 0.73 -10.52 4.15
N PHE A 55 0.36 -10.10 2.95
CA PHE A 55 0.86 -10.67 1.70
C PHE A 55 1.54 -9.58 0.88
N VAL A 56 2.65 -9.94 0.23
CA VAL A 56 3.48 -9.05 -0.58
C VAL A 56 3.74 -9.68 -1.95
N TRP A 57 3.83 -8.86 -3.00
CA TRP A 57 4.17 -9.31 -4.35
C TRP A 57 4.70 -8.18 -5.21
N GLY A 58 5.27 -8.53 -6.36
CA GLY A 58 5.90 -7.61 -7.29
C GLY A 58 7.43 -7.66 -7.24
N PHE A 59 8.09 -6.52 -7.34
CA PHE A 59 9.53 -6.41 -7.38
C PHE A 59 10.17 -6.55 -6.00
N SER A 60 11.11 -7.48 -5.88
CA SER A 60 11.74 -7.82 -4.60
C SER A 60 13.17 -7.32 -4.45
N HIS A 61 13.81 -6.90 -5.55
CA HIS A 61 15.26 -6.61 -5.55
C HIS A 61 15.65 -5.43 -4.67
N SER A 62 14.75 -4.45 -4.48
CA SER A 62 14.96 -3.34 -3.53
C SER A 62 14.86 -3.76 -2.06
N GLY A 63 14.32 -4.95 -1.77
CA GLY A 63 13.98 -5.39 -0.42
C GLY A 63 12.55 -5.01 0.01
N ALA A 64 11.77 -4.32 -0.84
CA ALA A 64 10.43 -3.82 -0.50
C ALA A 64 9.41 -4.91 -0.12
N LEU A 65 9.66 -6.17 -0.48
CA LEU A 65 8.81 -7.30 -0.09
C LEU A 65 9.16 -7.88 1.29
N GLY A 66 10.28 -7.46 1.90
CA GLY A 66 10.66 -7.88 3.26
C GLY A 66 11.07 -9.34 3.39
N VAL A 67 11.44 -10.02 2.30
CA VAL A 67 11.85 -11.42 2.28
C VAL A 67 13.34 -11.53 1.90
N PRO A 68 14.26 -11.61 2.87
CA PRO A 68 15.71 -11.58 2.62
C PRO A 68 16.18 -12.63 1.62
N SER A 69 15.61 -13.84 1.67
CA SER A 69 15.98 -14.95 0.79
C SER A 69 15.66 -14.71 -0.70
N PHE A 70 14.79 -13.73 -1.02
CA PHE A 70 14.54 -13.34 -2.41
C PHE A 70 15.73 -12.57 -2.99
N VAL A 71 16.39 -11.75 -2.18
CA VAL A 71 17.53 -10.92 -2.60
C VAL A 71 18.86 -11.63 -2.36
N LYS A 72 18.99 -12.29 -1.21
CA LYS A 72 20.18 -13.08 -0.81
C LYS A 72 19.76 -14.51 -0.46
N PRO A 73 19.73 -15.43 -1.45
CA PRO A 73 19.36 -16.81 -1.20
C PRO A 73 20.32 -17.50 -0.21
N ASP A 74 19.80 -18.37 0.64
CA ASP A 74 20.57 -19.09 1.66
C ASP A 74 21.61 -20.05 1.06
N ALA A 75 21.40 -20.51 -0.18
CA ALA A 75 22.33 -21.38 -0.90
C ALA A 75 22.97 -20.63 -2.07
N GLY A 76 24.31 -20.59 -2.13
CA GLY A 76 25.06 -19.84 -3.13
C GLY A 76 24.83 -20.23 -4.59
N TRP A 77 24.24 -21.41 -4.85
CA TRP A 77 23.83 -21.86 -6.20
C TRP A 77 22.44 -21.40 -6.62
N LYS A 78 21.62 -20.90 -5.68
CA LYS A 78 20.28 -20.34 -5.98
C LYS A 78 20.40 -18.92 -6.49
N LYS A 79 19.71 -18.63 -7.60
CA LYS A 79 19.62 -17.27 -8.13
C LYS A 79 18.64 -16.42 -7.29
N PRO A 80 18.91 -15.12 -7.09
CA PRO A 80 17.96 -14.19 -6.48
C PRO A 80 16.61 -14.21 -7.20
N ARG A 81 15.54 -14.20 -6.44
CA ARG A 81 14.17 -14.03 -6.94
C ARG A 81 13.87 -12.54 -7.05
N ARG A 82 14.06 -11.96 -8.23
CA ARG A 82 13.84 -10.54 -8.46
C ARG A 82 12.37 -10.12 -8.51
N ILE A 83 11.50 -11.07 -8.85
CA ILE A 83 10.06 -10.85 -9.05
C ILE A 83 9.30 -11.95 -8.32
N GLN A 84 8.27 -11.54 -7.58
CA GLN A 84 7.28 -12.41 -6.96
C GLN A 84 5.92 -12.09 -7.58
N PRO A 85 5.47 -12.82 -8.62
CA PRO A 85 4.29 -12.44 -9.39
C PRO A 85 2.96 -12.86 -8.76
N THR A 86 3.00 -13.52 -7.60
CA THR A 86 1.82 -13.95 -6.84
C THR A 86 1.94 -13.52 -5.38
N PRO A 87 0.81 -13.34 -4.68
CA PRO A 87 0.83 -13.05 -3.25
C PRO A 87 1.68 -14.04 -2.46
N TYR A 88 2.62 -13.52 -1.71
CA TYR A 88 3.52 -14.26 -0.83
C TYR A 88 3.31 -13.82 0.62
N ARG A 89 3.11 -14.76 1.52
CA ARG A 89 2.88 -14.45 2.92
C ARG A 89 4.15 -13.92 3.58
N LEU A 90 4.05 -12.72 4.12
CA LEU A 90 5.08 -12.11 4.96
C LEU A 90 4.78 -12.42 6.43
N GLU A 91 5.76 -12.94 7.14
CA GLU A 91 5.64 -13.13 8.59
C GLU A 91 5.91 -11.80 9.30
N THR A 92 5.04 -11.44 10.22
CA THR A 92 5.13 -10.22 11.04
C THR A 92 5.04 -10.57 12.52
N GLU A 93 5.76 -9.84 13.35
CA GLU A 93 5.74 -10.05 14.81
C GLU A 93 4.41 -9.61 15.41
N GLU A 94 3.88 -8.48 14.92
CA GLU A 94 2.64 -7.87 15.38
C GLU A 94 1.53 -7.93 14.32
N LYS A 95 0.28 -7.73 14.78
CA LYS A 95 -0.85 -7.48 13.89
C LYS A 95 -0.66 -6.17 13.17
N ILE A 96 -0.63 -6.18 11.85
CA ILE A 96 -0.52 -4.98 11.03
C ILE A 96 -1.91 -4.37 10.82
N SER A 97 -2.04 -3.07 11.08
CA SER A 97 -3.26 -2.28 10.96
C SER A 97 -3.21 -1.23 9.86
N SER A 98 -2.00 -0.88 9.38
CA SER A 98 -1.81 0.05 8.26
C SER A 98 -0.59 -0.34 7.44
N VAL A 99 -0.69 -0.23 6.12
CA VAL A 99 0.39 -0.51 5.15
C VAL A 99 0.49 0.61 4.14
N ALA A 100 1.71 0.87 3.66
CA ALA A 100 1.94 1.82 2.58
C ALA A 100 3.11 1.36 1.71
N CYS A 101 3.01 1.62 0.40
CA CYS A 101 4.03 1.33 -0.59
C CYS A 101 4.52 2.62 -1.24
N GLY A 102 5.82 2.87 -1.15
CA GLY A 102 6.49 3.96 -1.86
C GLY A 102 7.22 3.47 -3.11
N TYR A 103 8.20 4.23 -3.54
CA TYR A 103 9.05 3.91 -4.69
C TYR A 103 10.17 2.95 -4.25
N GLY A 104 9.85 1.67 -4.23
CA GLY A 104 10.80 0.60 -3.87
C GLY A 104 10.98 0.40 -2.36
N PHE A 105 10.08 0.89 -1.54
CA PHE A 105 10.07 0.64 -0.10
C PHE A 105 8.64 0.50 0.44
N THR A 106 8.52 -0.05 1.64
CA THR A 106 7.25 -0.37 2.29
C THR A 106 7.29 0.01 3.75
N LEU A 107 6.19 0.55 4.27
CA LEU A 107 5.93 0.71 5.70
C LEU A 107 4.80 -0.21 6.15
N LEU A 108 5.01 -0.82 7.30
CA LEU A 108 4.00 -1.58 8.04
C LEU A 108 3.82 -0.94 9.41
N ALA A 109 2.59 -0.79 9.85
CA ALA A 109 2.30 -0.25 11.19
C ALA A 109 1.28 -1.09 11.93
N SER A 110 1.40 -1.11 13.25
CA SER A 110 0.48 -1.73 14.19
C SER A 110 -0.12 -0.69 15.13
N ASP A 111 -1.37 -0.85 15.51
CA ASP A 111 -2.04 -0.05 16.53
C ASP A 111 -1.77 -0.54 17.97
N THR A 112 -0.73 -1.35 18.14
CA THR A 112 -0.27 -1.90 19.42
C THR A 112 0.12 -0.80 20.41
N THR A 113 0.06 -1.12 21.70
CA THR A 113 0.62 -0.30 22.78
C THR A 113 2.07 -0.61 23.08
N ASP A 114 2.69 -1.57 22.40
CA ASP A 114 4.11 -1.87 22.53
C ASP A 114 4.98 -0.73 22.00
N ILE A 115 6.26 -0.73 22.37
CA ILE A 115 7.21 0.34 21.99
C ILE A 115 7.42 0.35 20.47
N THR A 116 7.63 -0.83 19.87
CA THR A 116 7.80 -0.98 18.42
C THR A 116 6.44 -1.04 17.75
N LYS A 117 6.16 -0.11 16.85
CA LYS A 117 4.86 0.07 16.21
C LYS A 117 4.94 0.19 14.70
N VAL A 118 6.10 0.53 14.14
CA VAL A 118 6.31 0.76 12.72
C VAL A 118 7.55 0.00 12.27
N TRP A 119 7.44 -0.66 11.13
CA TRP A 119 8.52 -1.39 10.47
C TRP A 119 8.66 -0.88 9.04
N GLY A 120 9.90 -0.80 8.59
CA GLY A 120 10.24 -0.43 7.24
C GLY A 120 11.05 -1.51 6.54
N MET A 121 10.92 -1.58 5.22
CA MET A 121 11.68 -2.48 4.36
C MET A 121 11.81 -1.90 2.96
N GLY A 122 12.91 -2.21 2.27
CA GLY A 122 13.20 -1.72 0.93
C GLY A 122 14.28 -0.66 0.88
N LEU A 123 14.15 0.25 -0.11
CA LEU A 123 15.07 1.35 -0.37
C LEU A 123 15.09 2.35 0.79
N ASN A 124 16.29 2.74 1.23
CA ASN A 124 16.52 3.65 2.35
C ASN A 124 17.66 4.67 2.09
N LYS A 125 17.91 5.03 0.85
CA LYS A 125 19.00 5.95 0.50
C LYS A 125 18.82 7.36 1.03
N ASP A 126 17.58 7.77 1.25
CA ASP A 126 17.21 9.08 1.79
C ASP A 126 16.73 8.99 3.25
N SER A 127 16.98 7.88 3.92
CA SER A 127 16.49 7.60 5.28
C SER A 127 14.96 7.69 5.42
N GLN A 128 14.23 7.35 4.35
CA GLN A 128 12.77 7.28 4.35
C GLN A 128 12.22 6.16 5.26
N LEU A 129 13.08 5.25 5.71
CA LEU A 129 12.81 4.23 6.73
C LEU A 129 13.48 4.57 8.08
N GLY A 130 13.92 5.82 8.25
CA GLY A 130 14.76 6.22 9.36
C GLY A 130 16.19 5.65 9.27
N PHE A 131 17.00 5.90 10.29
CA PHE A 131 18.34 5.33 10.36
C PHE A 131 18.28 3.82 10.67
N GLN A 132 18.68 3.00 9.72
CA GLN A 132 18.69 1.55 9.83
C GLN A 132 20.14 1.07 10.00
N ARG A 133 20.53 0.78 11.25
CA ARG A 133 21.91 0.43 11.61
C ARG A 133 22.38 -0.85 10.91
N SER A 134 23.57 -0.76 10.29
CA SER A 134 24.20 -1.91 9.67
C SER A 134 24.74 -2.89 10.73
N ARG A 135 24.45 -4.20 10.54
CA ARG A 135 25.00 -5.26 11.41
C ARG A 135 26.51 -5.45 11.25
N ARG A 136 27.10 -5.04 10.10
CA ARG A 136 28.53 -5.19 9.81
C ARG A 136 29.36 -4.03 10.33
N ASP A 137 28.82 -2.82 10.21
CA ASP A 137 29.45 -1.59 10.65
C ASP A 137 28.38 -0.74 11.35
N GLN A 138 28.45 -0.70 12.68
CA GLN A 138 27.44 -0.01 13.49
C GLN A 138 27.45 1.51 13.33
N THR A 139 28.48 2.06 12.68
CA THR A 139 28.56 3.49 12.36
C THR A 139 27.82 3.85 11.08
N LYS A 140 27.45 2.86 10.26
CA LYS A 140 26.78 3.03 8.96
C LYS A 140 25.33 2.57 8.99
N GLY A 141 24.52 3.21 8.16
CA GLY A 141 23.16 2.81 7.89
C GLY A 141 23.04 1.85 6.68
N TYR A 142 21.95 1.10 6.63
CA TYR A 142 21.59 0.33 5.45
C TYR A 142 20.88 1.20 4.42
N GLU A 143 21.36 1.22 3.19
CA GLU A 143 20.67 1.79 2.02
C GLU A 143 19.51 0.90 1.52
N TYR A 144 19.55 -0.38 1.84
CA TYR A 144 18.52 -1.37 1.49
C TYR A 144 18.23 -2.23 2.71
N VAL A 145 16.97 -2.22 3.14
CA VAL A 145 16.47 -3.00 4.28
C VAL A 145 15.70 -4.19 3.73
N LEU A 146 16.20 -5.41 3.96
CA LEU A 146 15.71 -6.61 3.29
C LEU A 146 14.61 -7.35 4.06
N GLU A 147 14.40 -7.01 5.32
CA GLU A 147 13.38 -7.59 6.21
C GLU A 147 12.66 -6.48 6.96
N PRO A 148 11.42 -6.68 7.43
CA PRO A 148 10.75 -5.69 8.26
C PRO A 148 11.62 -5.31 9.44
N SER A 149 12.05 -4.05 9.49
CA SER A 149 12.96 -3.54 10.52
C SER A 149 12.30 -2.40 11.29
N PRO A 150 12.39 -2.41 12.64
CA PRO A 150 11.78 -1.39 13.49
C PRO A 150 12.23 0.03 13.14
N ILE A 151 11.28 0.96 13.13
CA ILE A 151 11.54 2.40 13.05
C ILE A 151 11.28 2.99 14.42
N PRO A 152 12.32 3.46 15.14
CA PRO A 152 12.16 4.03 16.47
C PRO A 152 11.61 5.45 16.38
N LEU A 153 10.32 5.62 16.60
CA LEU A 153 9.69 6.93 16.66
C LEU A 153 10.02 7.63 17.99
N PRO A 154 10.33 8.93 17.97
CA PRO A 154 10.60 9.70 19.19
C PRO A 154 9.30 10.11 19.90
N LEU A 155 8.51 9.12 20.31
CA LEU A 155 7.25 9.31 21.02
C LEU A 155 7.49 9.75 22.47
N GLU A 156 6.73 10.75 22.93
CA GLU A 156 6.74 11.19 24.32
C GLU A 156 6.10 10.15 25.26
N LYS A 157 5.04 9.48 24.75
CA LYS A 157 4.26 8.48 25.50
C LYS A 157 4.07 7.19 24.70
N PRO A 158 5.13 6.41 24.46
CA PRO A 158 5.09 5.29 23.51
C PRO A 158 4.03 4.24 23.83
N GLN A 159 3.75 3.96 25.12
CA GLN A 159 2.74 2.98 25.52
C GLN A 159 1.28 3.49 25.46
N GLN A 160 1.09 4.80 25.24
CA GLN A 160 -0.24 5.42 25.15
C GLN A 160 -0.58 5.84 23.73
N THR A 161 0.42 6.12 22.90
CA THR A 161 0.27 6.60 21.53
C THR A 161 0.12 5.43 20.58
N ARG A 162 -0.89 5.49 19.73
CA ARG A 162 -1.16 4.50 18.67
C ARG A 162 -0.87 5.09 17.29
N ILE A 163 -0.44 4.23 16.37
CA ILE A 163 -0.30 4.59 14.97
C ILE A 163 -1.65 4.38 14.28
N LEU A 164 -2.13 5.42 13.61
CA LEU A 164 -3.39 5.37 12.88
C LEU A 164 -3.18 5.06 11.40
N GLN A 165 -2.13 5.62 10.80
CA GLN A 165 -1.88 5.49 9.36
C GLN A 165 -0.40 5.73 9.05
N VAL A 166 0.08 5.05 8.00
CA VAL A 166 1.36 5.32 7.33
C VAL A 166 1.12 5.68 5.87
N SER A 167 1.99 6.49 5.30
CA SER A 167 1.98 6.82 3.87
C SER A 167 3.41 7.00 3.34
N CYS A 168 3.62 6.61 2.09
CA CYS A 168 4.93 6.59 1.44
C CYS A 168 4.89 7.34 0.12
N GLY A 169 5.85 8.24 -0.09
CA GLY A 169 6.08 8.93 -1.35
C GLY A 169 7.23 8.33 -2.16
N ARG A 170 7.91 9.15 -2.97
CA ARG A 170 9.09 8.71 -3.72
C ARG A 170 10.27 8.42 -2.80
N ALA A 171 10.54 9.30 -1.87
CA ALA A 171 11.69 9.20 -0.97
C ALA A 171 11.41 9.76 0.44
N HIS A 172 10.14 9.90 0.82
CA HIS A 172 9.73 10.36 2.15
C HIS A 172 8.56 9.53 2.69
N SER A 173 8.38 9.58 3.99
CA SER A 173 7.37 8.82 4.74
C SER A 173 6.64 9.69 5.73
N LEU A 174 5.35 9.45 5.89
CA LEU A 174 4.48 10.08 6.88
C LEU A 174 3.89 9.00 7.80
N ILE A 175 3.89 9.27 9.10
CA ILE A 175 3.35 8.41 10.14
C ILE A 175 2.40 9.24 11.00
N LEU A 176 1.11 8.88 10.96
CA LEU A 176 0.06 9.54 11.72
C LEU A 176 -0.17 8.82 13.04
N THR A 177 -0.14 9.58 14.13
CA THR A 177 -0.49 9.10 15.46
C THR A 177 -1.86 9.62 15.92
N ASP A 178 -2.42 9.00 16.94
CA ASP A 178 -3.69 9.42 17.55
C ASP A 178 -3.55 10.66 18.45
N SER A 179 -2.40 10.89 19.04
CA SER A 179 -2.22 11.90 20.11
C SER A 179 -0.94 12.74 19.97
N GLU A 180 0.05 12.33 19.20
CA GLU A 180 1.33 13.05 19.09
C GLU A 180 1.58 13.68 17.71
N GLY A 181 0.55 13.89 16.92
CA GLY A 181 0.65 14.50 15.60
C GLY A 181 1.19 13.56 14.53
N VAL A 182 1.92 14.12 13.57
CA VAL A 182 2.48 13.43 12.41
C VAL A 182 4.00 13.41 12.50
N PHE A 183 4.60 12.24 12.28
CA PHE A 183 6.06 12.10 12.13
C PHE A 183 6.42 11.97 10.66
N THR A 184 7.50 12.64 10.26
CA THR A 184 7.98 12.65 8.88
C THR A 184 9.46 12.33 8.83
N MET A 185 9.89 11.63 7.78
CA MET A 185 11.29 11.27 7.56
C MET A 185 11.60 11.08 6.08
N GLY A 186 12.87 11.15 5.74
CA GLY A 186 13.35 10.97 4.39
C GLY A 186 13.77 12.27 3.72
N ASN A 187 13.72 12.30 2.38
CA ASN A 187 14.09 13.44 1.57
C ASN A 187 13.18 14.65 1.84
N ASN A 188 13.78 15.82 2.03
CA ASN A 188 13.07 17.09 2.26
C ASN A 188 13.54 18.20 1.30
N SER A 189 14.15 17.85 0.18
CA SER A 189 14.70 18.85 -0.76
C SER A 189 13.64 19.80 -1.32
N PHE A 190 12.37 19.42 -1.26
CA PHE A 190 11.24 20.24 -1.68
C PHE A 190 10.32 20.66 -0.50
N GLY A 191 10.70 20.35 0.74
CA GLY A 191 9.85 20.62 1.91
C GLY A 191 8.74 19.58 2.14
N GLN A 192 8.78 18.42 1.47
CA GLN A 192 7.76 17.36 1.58
C GLN A 192 7.65 16.74 2.97
N CYS A 193 8.67 16.88 3.81
CA CYS A 193 8.62 16.49 5.23
C CYS A 193 8.02 17.57 6.15
N GLY A 194 7.58 18.71 5.62
CA GLY A 194 6.92 19.78 6.39
C GLY A 194 7.87 20.59 7.27
N ARG A 195 9.16 20.62 6.98
CA ARG A 195 10.17 21.41 7.67
C ARG A 195 10.99 22.25 6.69
N LYS A 196 11.65 23.27 7.19
CA LYS A 196 12.51 24.13 6.39
C LYS A 196 13.49 23.31 5.54
N VAL A 197 13.59 23.65 4.27
CA VAL A 197 14.61 23.09 3.37
C VAL A 197 15.97 23.63 3.77
N ILE A 198 16.95 22.76 3.87
CA ILE A 198 18.37 23.08 4.13
C ILE A 198 19.11 22.78 2.83
N GLU A 199 19.83 23.78 2.30
CA GLU A 199 20.66 23.63 1.13
C GLU A 199 21.77 22.61 1.38
N ASP A 200 22.02 21.73 0.40
CA ASP A 200 23.01 20.66 0.48
C ASP A 200 22.81 19.66 1.64
N GLU A 201 21.60 19.54 2.17
CA GLU A 201 21.30 18.55 3.20
C GLU A 201 21.54 17.12 2.70
N ILE A 202 22.28 16.35 3.48
CA ILE A 202 22.54 14.93 3.21
C ILE A 202 21.48 14.09 3.91
N TYR A 203 20.65 13.38 3.14
CA TYR A 203 19.58 12.54 3.66
C TYR A 203 20.00 11.10 3.94
N SER A 204 21.10 10.64 3.34
CA SER A 204 21.63 9.31 3.63
C SER A 204 22.10 9.23 5.09
N GLU A 205 21.76 8.11 5.75
CA GLU A 205 22.13 7.84 7.14
C GLU A 205 21.63 8.90 8.15
N SER A 206 20.57 9.64 7.79
CA SER A 206 19.97 10.64 8.68
C SER A 206 19.20 9.96 9.83
N HIS A 207 19.39 10.50 11.05
CA HIS A 207 18.62 10.11 12.24
C HIS A 207 17.38 10.97 12.46
N LEU A 208 17.15 11.97 11.58
CA LEU A 208 16.08 12.95 11.78
C LEU A 208 14.70 12.35 11.48
N ILE A 209 13.86 12.33 12.50
CA ILE A 209 12.43 12.11 12.41
C ILE A 209 11.77 13.38 12.91
N HIS A 210 11.11 14.13 12.02
CA HIS A 210 10.49 15.41 12.34
C HIS A 210 9.05 15.22 12.78
N GLN A 211 8.59 16.04 13.72
CA GLN A 211 7.22 15.98 14.25
C GLN A 211 6.45 17.24 13.86
N LEU A 212 5.25 17.05 13.29
CA LEU A 212 4.31 18.10 12.93
C LEU A 212 3.11 18.09 13.89
N LYS A 213 2.85 19.23 14.53
CA LYS A 213 1.75 19.43 15.49
C LYS A 213 0.85 20.63 15.16
N GLU A 214 1.32 21.53 14.30
CA GLU A 214 0.67 22.83 14.05
C GLU A 214 -0.38 22.78 12.94
N PHE A 215 -1.58 22.36 13.30
CA PHE A 215 -2.76 22.33 12.44
C PHE A 215 -3.96 22.96 13.17
N ASP A 216 -5.01 23.32 12.43
CA ASP A 216 -6.25 23.89 13.01
C ASP A 216 -7.02 22.92 13.91
N SER A 217 -6.80 21.63 13.72
CA SER A 217 -7.33 20.54 14.54
C SER A 217 -6.50 19.29 14.31
N ARG A 218 -6.81 18.22 15.03
CA ARG A 218 -6.09 16.95 14.90
C ARG A 218 -6.12 16.43 13.46
N VAL A 219 -4.95 16.06 12.92
CA VAL A 219 -4.83 15.36 11.65
C VAL A 219 -5.43 13.96 11.77
N VAL A 220 -6.22 13.56 10.80
CA VAL A 220 -6.92 12.26 10.75
C VAL A 220 -6.65 11.46 9.49
N GLN A 221 -5.94 12.04 8.53
CA GLN A 221 -5.45 11.35 7.34
C GLN A 221 -4.17 12.01 6.84
N VAL A 222 -3.21 11.21 6.42
CA VAL A 222 -1.97 11.63 5.76
C VAL A 222 -1.84 10.95 4.41
N VAL A 223 -1.35 11.68 3.40
CA VAL A 223 -1.14 11.16 2.05
C VAL A 223 0.17 11.72 1.51
N CYS A 224 1.03 10.84 1.02
CA CYS A 224 2.17 11.22 0.21
C CYS A 224 1.77 11.17 -1.27
N GLY A 225 2.02 12.26 -1.99
CA GLY A 225 2.21 12.20 -3.42
C GLY A 225 3.66 11.83 -3.76
N GLN A 226 4.10 12.09 -4.98
CA GLN A 226 5.47 11.79 -5.38
C GLN A 226 6.48 12.53 -4.51
N ASP A 227 6.45 13.86 -4.48
CA ASP A 227 7.33 14.74 -3.72
C ASP A 227 6.56 15.83 -2.94
N HIS A 228 5.34 15.55 -2.57
CA HIS A 228 4.51 16.42 -1.74
C HIS A 228 3.73 15.61 -0.72
N SER A 229 3.17 16.29 0.27
CA SER A 229 2.41 15.70 1.37
C SER A 229 1.10 16.44 1.58
N LEU A 230 0.03 15.69 1.86
CA LEU A 230 -1.29 16.19 2.19
C LEU A 230 -1.67 15.73 3.60
N PHE A 231 -2.34 16.62 4.34
CA PHE A 231 -2.81 16.36 5.69
C PHE A 231 -4.27 16.79 5.77
N ARG A 232 -5.16 15.89 6.14
CA ARG A 232 -6.56 16.20 6.38
C ARG A 232 -6.85 16.23 7.88
N THR A 233 -7.49 17.29 8.36
CA THR A 233 -7.82 17.46 9.76
C THR A 233 -9.24 16.98 10.07
N LYS A 234 -9.53 16.80 11.36
CA LYS A 234 -10.86 16.40 11.84
C LYS A 234 -11.95 17.41 11.47
N LYS A 235 -11.59 18.67 11.30
CA LYS A 235 -12.51 19.73 10.83
C LYS A 235 -12.77 19.72 9.32
N GLY A 236 -12.18 18.77 8.59
CA GLY A 236 -12.32 18.65 7.14
C GLY A 236 -11.44 19.60 6.33
N ALA A 237 -10.49 20.31 6.96
CA ALA A 237 -9.50 21.12 6.27
C ALA A 237 -8.38 20.25 5.69
N VAL A 238 -7.77 20.70 4.59
CA VAL A 238 -6.63 20.05 3.94
C VAL A 238 -5.44 21.00 3.97
N TYR A 239 -4.28 20.47 4.33
CA TYR A 239 -2.98 21.15 4.33
C TYR A 239 -2.04 20.44 3.36
N ALA A 240 -1.11 21.16 2.76
CA ALA A 240 -0.10 20.63 1.87
C ALA A 240 1.27 21.24 2.11
N CYS A 241 2.31 20.49 1.77
CA CYS A 241 3.69 20.96 1.64
C CYS A 241 4.43 20.11 0.59
N GLY A 242 5.59 20.60 0.12
CA GLY A 242 6.44 19.90 -0.81
C GLY A 242 6.55 20.56 -2.17
N TRP A 243 6.80 19.74 -3.20
CA TRP A 243 6.93 20.17 -4.59
C TRP A 243 5.63 20.73 -5.13
N GLY A 244 5.67 21.88 -5.77
CA GLY A 244 4.50 22.59 -6.23
C GLY A 244 4.48 22.96 -7.71
N ALA A 245 5.50 22.55 -8.50
CA ALA A 245 5.65 23.00 -9.89
C ALA A 245 4.52 22.60 -10.83
N ASP A 246 3.77 21.54 -10.52
CA ASP A 246 2.55 21.14 -11.25
C ASP A 246 1.26 21.58 -10.53
N GLY A 247 1.38 22.39 -9.48
CA GLY A 247 0.25 22.84 -8.67
C GLY A 247 -0.25 21.81 -7.64
N GLN A 248 0.48 20.70 -7.43
CA GLN A 248 0.07 19.60 -6.54
C GLN A 248 -0.05 19.98 -5.07
N THR A 249 0.55 21.09 -4.63
CA THR A 249 0.31 21.62 -3.28
C THR A 249 -1.06 22.31 -3.16
N GLY A 250 -1.65 22.76 -4.27
CA GLY A 250 -2.98 23.38 -4.28
C GLY A 250 -3.05 24.76 -3.60
N LEU A 251 -1.91 25.45 -3.42
CA LEU A 251 -1.80 26.68 -2.64
C LEU A 251 -1.96 27.98 -3.46
N GLY A 252 -2.36 27.88 -4.72
CA GLY A 252 -2.56 29.02 -5.61
C GLY A 252 -1.28 29.54 -6.28
N HIS A 253 -0.18 28.80 -6.21
CA HIS A 253 1.11 29.08 -6.81
C HIS A 253 1.84 27.79 -7.21
N TYR A 254 2.96 27.92 -7.90
CA TYR A 254 3.79 26.80 -8.36
C TYR A 254 5.14 26.67 -7.62
N ASN A 255 5.27 27.34 -6.48
CA ASN A 255 6.48 27.29 -5.66
C ASN A 255 6.47 26.09 -4.74
N THR A 256 7.66 25.64 -4.33
CA THR A 256 7.79 24.70 -3.22
C THR A 256 7.32 25.34 -1.91
N THR A 257 6.79 24.52 -1.00
CA THR A 257 6.30 24.95 0.31
C THR A 257 6.81 23.99 1.37
N SER A 258 7.60 24.50 2.30
CA SER A 258 8.25 23.70 3.34
C SER A 258 7.46 23.57 4.64
N VAL A 259 6.40 24.38 4.82
CA VAL A 259 5.54 24.33 6.02
C VAL A 259 4.14 23.90 5.58
N PRO A 260 3.51 22.92 6.24
CA PRO A 260 2.13 22.56 5.95
C PRO A 260 1.21 23.78 5.97
N THR A 261 0.59 24.08 4.84
CA THR A 261 -0.22 25.29 4.63
C THR A 261 -1.62 24.88 4.20
N LYS A 262 -2.64 25.53 4.78
CA LYS A 262 -4.04 25.23 4.51
C LYS A 262 -4.43 25.61 3.09
N LEU A 263 -5.13 24.69 2.41
CA LEU A 263 -5.68 24.89 1.08
C LEU A 263 -6.97 25.72 1.15
N HIS A 264 -7.19 26.45 0.08
CA HIS A 264 -8.39 27.23 -0.20
C HIS A 264 -9.04 26.77 -1.53
N GLY A 265 -9.47 27.69 -2.36
CA GLY A 265 -10.18 27.35 -3.60
C GLY A 265 -11.58 26.81 -3.33
N ASP A 266 -12.06 25.92 -4.16
CA ASP A 266 -13.42 25.40 -4.09
C ASP A 266 -13.67 24.48 -2.87
N ILE A 267 -12.62 24.09 -2.13
CA ILE A 267 -12.75 23.35 -0.86
C ILE A 267 -12.83 24.24 0.38
N ALA A 268 -12.74 25.57 0.22
CA ALA A 268 -12.83 26.48 1.34
C ALA A 268 -14.20 26.37 2.03
N GLY A 269 -14.20 26.03 3.33
CA GLY A 269 -15.42 25.82 4.10
C GLY A 269 -16.15 24.49 3.83
N VAL A 270 -15.61 23.64 2.96
CA VAL A 270 -16.15 22.30 2.67
C VAL A 270 -15.55 21.29 3.66
N ASN A 271 -16.39 20.38 4.15
CA ASN A 271 -15.92 19.29 5.00
C ASN A 271 -15.36 18.14 4.12
N ILE A 272 -14.05 18.10 3.97
CA ILE A 272 -13.36 17.03 3.24
C ILE A 272 -13.24 15.79 4.13
N ILE A 273 -13.71 14.64 3.61
CA ILE A 273 -13.68 13.36 4.32
C ILE A 273 -12.58 12.44 3.85
N GLN A 274 -12.00 12.69 2.66
CA GLN A 274 -10.90 11.89 2.11
C GLN A 274 -10.07 12.74 1.15
N VAL A 275 -8.75 12.51 1.15
CA VAL A 275 -7.82 13.00 0.12
C VAL A 275 -7.02 11.84 -0.46
N SER A 276 -6.60 11.97 -1.70
CA SER A 276 -5.78 10.98 -2.39
C SER A 276 -4.77 11.64 -3.32
N SER A 277 -3.58 11.07 -3.37
CA SER A 277 -2.52 11.36 -4.34
C SER A 277 -1.53 10.21 -4.35
N TYR A 278 -0.90 9.92 -5.46
CA TYR A 278 0.25 9.03 -5.56
C TYR A 278 1.34 9.62 -6.48
N GLY A 279 0.94 10.18 -7.62
CA GLY A 279 1.76 11.03 -8.49
C GLY A 279 1.68 12.50 -8.11
N ASP A 280 1.42 13.35 -9.09
CA ASP A 280 1.36 14.80 -8.97
C ASP A 280 -0.07 15.37 -9.17
N CYS A 281 -1.06 14.51 -9.35
CA CYS A 281 -2.48 14.85 -9.30
C CYS A 281 -3.05 14.53 -7.91
N CYS A 282 -3.96 15.37 -7.43
CA CYS A 282 -4.62 15.22 -6.14
C CYS A 282 -6.14 15.25 -6.30
N LEU A 283 -6.83 14.42 -5.53
CA LEU A 283 -8.28 14.39 -5.41
C LEU A 283 -8.72 14.53 -3.95
N ALA A 284 -9.85 15.17 -3.73
CA ALA A 284 -10.54 15.24 -2.43
C ALA A 284 -12.01 14.91 -2.59
N VAL A 285 -12.59 14.28 -1.57
CA VAL A 285 -14.01 13.94 -1.50
C VAL A 285 -14.62 14.65 -0.29
N SER A 286 -15.77 15.32 -0.49
CA SER A 286 -16.54 15.95 0.58
C SER A 286 -17.55 15.00 1.21
N ASP A 287 -18.08 15.36 2.38
CA ASP A 287 -19.17 14.65 3.06
C ASP A 287 -20.49 14.69 2.28
N GLU A 288 -20.65 15.64 1.34
CA GLU A 288 -21.79 15.69 0.42
C GLU A 288 -21.62 14.76 -0.81
N GLY A 289 -20.45 14.15 -0.98
CA GLY A 289 -20.13 13.26 -2.09
C GLY A 289 -19.61 13.97 -3.34
N ASP A 290 -19.19 15.23 -3.23
CA ASP A 290 -18.53 15.96 -4.30
C ASP A 290 -17.04 15.59 -4.38
N VAL A 291 -16.47 15.64 -5.59
CA VAL A 291 -15.06 15.42 -5.83
C VAL A 291 -14.39 16.70 -6.31
N PHE A 292 -13.21 16.97 -5.78
CA PHE A 292 -12.36 18.12 -6.11
C PHE A 292 -11.00 17.62 -6.59
N GLY A 293 -10.35 18.38 -7.45
CA GLY A 293 -9.05 18.02 -7.99
C GLY A 293 -8.12 19.22 -8.17
N TRP A 294 -6.81 18.97 -8.11
CA TRP A 294 -5.73 19.92 -8.39
C TRP A 294 -4.44 19.17 -8.72
N GLY A 295 -3.43 19.93 -9.16
CA GLY A 295 -2.13 19.38 -9.55
C GLY A 295 -2.00 19.12 -11.04
N ASN A 296 -1.27 18.07 -11.40
CA ASN A 296 -0.99 17.72 -12.79
C ASN A 296 -2.24 17.25 -13.55
N SER A 297 -2.39 17.73 -14.78
CA SER A 297 -3.47 17.39 -15.72
C SER A 297 -2.97 17.08 -17.13
N GLU A 298 -1.69 16.74 -17.31
CA GLU A 298 -1.14 16.35 -18.62
C GLU A 298 -1.84 15.15 -19.23
N TYR A 299 -2.45 14.33 -18.40
CA TYR A 299 -3.10 13.06 -18.77
C TYR A 299 -4.63 13.12 -18.63
N LEU A 300 -5.22 14.29 -18.86
CA LEU A 300 -6.66 14.53 -18.81
C LEU A 300 -7.29 14.36 -17.40
N GLN A 301 -6.46 14.29 -16.32
CA GLN A 301 -6.96 14.07 -14.98
C GLN A 301 -7.94 15.15 -14.50
N LEU A 302 -7.76 16.39 -14.96
CA LEU A 302 -8.55 17.57 -14.56
C LEU A 302 -9.14 18.30 -15.78
N ALA A 303 -9.20 17.66 -16.95
CA ALA A 303 -9.67 18.26 -18.19
C ALA A 303 -11.13 18.76 -18.13
N SER A 304 -11.91 18.31 -17.14
CA SER A 304 -13.27 18.82 -16.91
C SER A 304 -13.32 20.26 -16.38
N VAL A 305 -12.21 20.79 -15.85
CA VAL A 305 -12.13 22.13 -15.24
C VAL A 305 -10.98 22.98 -15.76
N THR A 306 -10.12 22.43 -16.62
CA THR A 306 -9.00 23.18 -17.19
C THR A 306 -8.67 22.70 -18.59
N GLU A 307 -8.22 23.62 -19.44
CA GLU A 307 -7.60 23.34 -20.74
C GLU A 307 -6.07 23.31 -20.64
N THR A 308 -5.51 23.64 -19.48
CA THR A 308 -4.07 23.59 -19.22
C THR A 308 -3.66 22.28 -18.59
N THR A 309 -2.36 22.02 -18.53
CA THR A 309 -1.78 20.80 -17.95
C THR A 309 -1.63 20.84 -16.44
N GLN A 310 -2.04 21.94 -15.79
CA GLN A 310 -1.82 22.19 -14.35
C GLN A 310 -2.97 22.95 -13.73
N VAL A 311 -3.30 22.62 -12.49
CA VAL A 311 -4.26 23.33 -11.65
C VAL A 311 -3.65 23.52 -10.26
N ASN A 312 -3.37 24.76 -9.89
CA ASN A 312 -2.67 25.08 -8.63
C ASN A 312 -3.60 25.39 -7.44
N VAL A 313 -4.89 25.22 -7.59
CA VAL A 313 -5.89 25.43 -6.54
C VAL A 313 -6.97 24.37 -6.65
N PRO A 314 -7.51 23.84 -5.53
CA PRO A 314 -8.60 22.86 -5.59
C PRO A 314 -9.80 23.38 -6.38
N ARG A 315 -10.27 22.61 -7.35
CA ARG A 315 -11.43 22.88 -8.20
C ARG A 315 -12.47 21.77 -8.08
N HIS A 316 -13.73 22.15 -7.96
CA HIS A 316 -14.84 21.21 -8.01
C HIS A 316 -14.93 20.55 -9.40
N LEU A 317 -14.92 19.22 -9.44
CA LEU A 317 -15.08 18.45 -10.67
C LEU A 317 -16.58 18.19 -10.90
N PRO A 318 -17.19 18.72 -12.00
CA PRO A 318 -18.63 18.75 -12.18
C PRO A 318 -19.18 17.41 -12.72
N PHE A 319 -18.82 16.30 -12.11
CA PHE A 319 -19.26 14.98 -12.53
C PHE A 319 -20.68 14.66 -12.06
N LYS A 320 -21.51 14.12 -12.95
CA LYS A 320 -22.89 13.71 -12.64
C LYS A 320 -22.97 12.17 -12.61
N ILE A 321 -22.28 11.57 -11.67
CA ILE A 321 -22.14 10.09 -11.56
C ILE A 321 -22.64 9.54 -10.21
N GLY A 322 -23.35 10.35 -9.45
CA GLY A 322 -23.81 10.03 -8.10
C GLY A 322 -22.88 10.56 -7.02
N LYS A 323 -23.19 10.27 -5.77
CA LYS A 323 -22.36 10.65 -4.63
C LYS A 323 -21.11 9.82 -4.56
N ILE A 324 -19.96 10.47 -4.48
CA ILE A 324 -18.65 9.81 -4.38
C ILE A 324 -18.38 9.47 -2.91
N LYS A 325 -18.02 8.21 -2.68
CA LYS A 325 -17.62 7.67 -1.38
C LYS A 325 -16.11 7.71 -1.18
N GLU A 326 -15.37 7.38 -2.24
CA GLU A 326 -13.91 7.23 -2.19
C GLU A 326 -13.29 7.58 -3.54
N ALA A 327 -12.10 8.18 -3.51
CA ALA A 327 -11.31 8.49 -4.68
C ALA A 327 -9.89 7.98 -4.53
N ALA A 328 -9.26 7.54 -5.62
CA ALA A 328 -7.85 7.22 -5.67
C ALA A 328 -7.22 7.81 -6.93
N CYS A 329 -6.04 8.40 -6.76
CA CYS A 329 -5.29 9.12 -7.76
C CYS A 329 -3.97 8.40 -8.03
N GLY A 330 -3.76 7.96 -9.26
CA GLY A 330 -2.51 7.35 -9.69
C GLY A 330 -1.54 8.35 -10.34
N GLY A 331 -0.57 7.86 -11.10
CA GLY A 331 0.34 8.71 -11.85
C GLY A 331 -0.32 9.41 -13.04
N THR A 332 -1.17 8.69 -13.78
CA THR A 332 -1.80 9.19 -15.02
C THR A 332 -3.32 9.00 -15.06
N GLY A 333 -3.89 8.21 -14.17
CA GLY A 333 -5.31 7.90 -14.14
C GLY A 333 -5.91 7.99 -12.76
N ASN A 334 -7.20 8.20 -12.73
CA ASN A 334 -8.00 8.37 -11.52
C ASN A 334 -9.11 7.32 -11.46
N VAL A 335 -9.50 6.94 -10.27
CA VAL A 335 -10.65 6.07 -10.01
C VAL A 335 -11.47 6.63 -8.85
N VAL A 336 -12.78 6.60 -8.97
CA VAL A 336 -13.72 6.91 -7.88
C VAL A 336 -14.71 5.78 -7.69
N LEU A 337 -15.16 5.67 -6.45
CA LEU A 337 -16.20 4.76 -6.00
C LEU A 337 -17.40 5.58 -5.53
N THR A 338 -18.58 5.28 -6.07
CA THR A 338 -19.84 5.89 -5.60
C THR A 338 -20.37 5.19 -4.34
N GLU A 339 -21.30 5.83 -3.65
CA GLU A 339 -21.99 5.23 -2.50
C GLU A 339 -22.76 3.96 -2.87
N GLU A 340 -23.21 3.84 -4.14
CA GLU A 340 -23.88 2.65 -4.67
C GLU A 340 -22.92 1.50 -5.03
N GLY A 341 -21.60 1.73 -4.91
CA GLY A 341 -20.58 0.71 -5.22
C GLY A 341 -20.15 0.65 -6.68
N ASN A 342 -20.48 1.66 -7.49
CA ASN A 342 -20.04 1.78 -8.87
C ASN A 342 -18.64 2.39 -8.96
N VAL A 343 -17.82 1.87 -9.87
CA VAL A 343 -16.45 2.30 -10.10
C VAL A 343 -16.36 3.07 -11.41
N PHE A 344 -15.83 4.27 -11.36
CA PHE A 344 -15.57 5.12 -12.52
C PHE A 344 -14.08 5.45 -12.63
N VAL A 345 -13.59 5.48 -13.87
CA VAL A 345 -12.18 5.77 -14.19
C VAL A 345 -12.09 6.86 -15.26
N TRP A 346 -11.03 7.66 -15.20
CA TRP A 346 -10.66 8.63 -16.24
C TRP A 346 -9.17 8.95 -16.17
N GLY A 347 -8.67 9.68 -17.15
CA GLY A 347 -7.26 9.98 -17.33
C GLY A 347 -6.67 9.19 -18.49
N TYR A 348 -5.44 8.72 -18.35
CA TYR A 348 -4.68 8.06 -19.41
C TYR A 348 -4.08 6.73 -18.92
N GLY A 349 -3.98 5.78 -19.85
CA GLY A 349 -3.34 4.47 -19.66
C GLY A 349 -4.33 3.31 -19.70
N ILE A 350 -4.04 2.27 -18.94
CA ILE A 350 -4.90 1.08 -18.87
C ILE A 350 -5.98 1.33 -17.81
N LEU A 351 -7.15 1.77 -18.25
CA LEU A 351 -8.24 2.23 -17.39
C LEU A 351 -9.19 1.11 -16.91
N GLY A 352 -8.99 -0.13 -17.36
CA GLY A 352 -9.82 -1.28 -16.91
C GLY A 352 -11.06 -1.54 -17.76
N LYS A 353 -11.24 -0.86 -18.90
CA LYS A 353 -12.35 -1.02 -19.84
C LYS A 353 -11.93 -1.62 -21.18
N GLY A 354 -10.81 -2.30 -21.22
CA GLY A 354 -10.28 -2.93 -22.41
C GLY A 354 -9.21 -2.09 -23.12
N PRO A 355 -8.57 -2.68 -24.14
CA PRO A 355 -7.44 -2.04 -24.83
C PRO A 355 -7.84 -0.87 -25.76
N ASN A 356 -9.11 -0.71 -26.05
CA ASN A 356 -9.61 0.33 -26.95
C ASN A 356 -9.86 1.67 -26.24
N LEU A 357 -9.95 1.69 -24.91
CA LEU A 357 -10.06 2.92 -24.13
C LEU A 357 -8.77 3.17 -23.37
N ILE A 358 -7.90 4.00 -23.95
CA ILE A 358 -6.60 4.35 -23.37
C ILE A 358 -6.56 5.74 -22.74
N GLU A 359 -7.57 6.57 -23.01
CA GLU A 359 -7.71 7.90 -22.43
C GLU A 359 -9.16 8.36 -22.42
N THR A 360 -9.54 9.13 -21.42
CA THR A 360 -10.83 9.81 -21.34
C THR A 360 -10.77 10.96 -20.36
N ALA A 361 -11.36 12.09 -20.73
CA ALA A 361 -11.47 13.28 -19.87
C ALA A 361 -12.68 13.21 -18.92
N VAL A 362 -13.62 12.32 -19.18
CA VAL A 362 -14.85 12.14 -18.40
C VAL A 362 -14.85 10.77 -17.72
N PRO A 363 -15.39 10.66 -16.52
CA PRO A 363 -15.49 9.38 -15.83
C PRO A 363 -16.31 8.35 -16.62
N GLU A 364 -15.72 7.18 -16.78
CA GLU A 364 -16.30 6.00 -17.46
C GLU A 364 -16.50 4.88 -16.46
N MET A 365 -17.74 4.36 -16.38
CA MET A 365 -18.07 3.27 -15.45
C MET A 365 -17.47 1.94 -15.91
N ILE A 366 -16.78 1.26 -15.02
CA ILE A 366 -16.40 -0.15 -15.21
C ILE A 366 -17.63 -1.01 -14.88
N PRO A 367 -18.06 -1.91 -15.79
CA PRO A 367 -19.22 -2.76 -15.55
C PRO A 367 -19.12 -3.54 -14.23
N PRO A 368 -20.13 -3.52 -13.35
CA PRO A 368 -20.12 -4.22 -12.07
C PRO A 368 -19.88 -5.73 -12.19
N SER A 369 -20.25 -6.34 -13.31
CA SER A 369 -20.00 -7.75 -13.60
C SER A 369 -18.52 -8.12 -13.64
N LEU A 370 -17.62 -7.15 -13.95
CA LEU A 370 -16.17 -7.37 -13.91
C LEU A 370 -15.62 -7.46 -12.47
N PHE A 371 -16.42 -7.08 -11.48
CA PHE A 371 -16.11 -7.23 -10.06
C PHE A 371 -16.90 -8.36 -9.38
N GLY A 372 -17.54 -9.23 -10.18
CA GLY A 372 -18.24 -10.42 -9.68
C GLY A 372 -19.74 -10.24 -9.43
N TRP A 373 -20.29 -9.05 -9.68
CA TRP A 373 -21.74 -8.85 -9.64
C TRP A 373 -22.46 -9.69 -10.72
N SER A 374 -23.56 -10.30 -10.36
CA SER A 374 -24.45 -11.02 -11.28
C SER A 374 -25.83 -11.15 -10.66
N ASP A 375 -26.83 -11.57 -11.46
CA ASP A 375 -28.19 -11.85 -10.97
C ASP A 375 -28.19 -12.93 -9.87
N PHE A 376 -27.18 -13.81 -9.86
CA PHE A 376 -27.02 -14.85 -8.83
C PHE A 376 -26.31 -14.33 -7.58
N ASN A 377 -25.59 -13.21 -7.69
CA ASN A 377 -24.84 -12.56 -6.62
C ASN A 377 -25.09 -11.04 -6.64
N PRO A 378 -26.34 -10.58 -6.43
CA PRO A 378 -26.69 -9.17 -6.56
C PRO A 378 -26.10 -8.28 -5.45
N ASP A 379 -25.70 -8.88 -4.34
CA ASP A 379 -25.16 -8.16 -3.18
C ASP A 379 -23.66 -7.82 -3.32
N ILE A 380 -22.98 -8.36 -4.36
CA ILE A 380 -21.58 -8.05 -4.58
C ILE A 380 -21.43 -6.63 -5.12
N HIS A 381 -20.64 -5.83 -4.43
CA HIS A 381 -20.27 -4.48 -4.86
C HIS A 381 -18.85 -4.14 -4.42
N VAL A 382 -18.24 -3.16 -5.06
CA VAL A 382 -16.95 -2.64 -4.66
C VAL A 382 -17.13 -1.79 -3.41
N ALA A 383 -16.27 -2.02 -2.42
CA ALA A 383 -16.26 -1.34 -1.13
C ALA A 383 -15.11 -0.32 -1.00
N HIS A 384 -13.98 -0.56 -1.68
CA HIS A 384 -12.80 0.30 -1.66
C HIS A 384 -12.08 0.29 -3.01
N VAL A 385 -11.43 1.40 -3.34
CA VAL A 385 -10.55 1.57 -4.51
C VAL A 385 -9.19 2.09 -4.09
N ARG A 386 -8.13 1.67 -4.80
CA ARG A 386 -6.75 2.10 -4.58
C ARG A 386 -6.03 2.31 -5.90
N CYS A 387 -5.01 3.15 -5.90
CA CYS A 387 -4.09 3.34 -7.02
C CYS A 387 -2.64 3.20 -6.58
N GLY A 388 -1.81 2.68 -7.47
CA GLY A 388 -0.38 2.91 -7.49
C GLY A 388 0.00 3.87 -8.63
N LEU A 389 1.23 3.81 -9.11
CA LEU A 389 1.68 4.72 -10.18
C LEU A 389 0.93 4.47 -11.50
N SER A 390 0.79 3.22 -11.92
CA SER A 390 0.21 2.84 -13.22
C SER A 390 -0.76 1.65 -13.12
N GLN A 391 -1.20 1.32 -11.92
CA GLN A 391 -2.13 0.22 -11.66
C GLN A 391 -3.19 0.64 -10.65
N PHE A 392 -4.29 -0.09 -10.69
CA PHE A 392 -5.47 0.15 -9.87
C PHE A 392 -5.85 -1.13 -9.13
N ALA A 393 -6.51 -0.96 -8.00
CA ALA A 393 -7.08 -2.06 -7.24
C ALA A 393 -8.47 -1.70 -6.73
N ALA A 394 -9.35 -2.70 -6.67
CA ALA A 394 -10.68 -2.61 -6.07
C ALA A 394 -10.88 -3.79 -5.11
N LEU A 395 -11.46 -3.51 -3.96
CA LEU A 395 -11.87 -4.50 -2.98
C LEU A 395 -13.39 -4.58 -2.96
N THR A 396 -13.92 -5.79 -3.03
CA THR A 396 -15.36 -6.00 -2.86
C THR A 396 -15.75 -6.09 -1.39
N ASN A 397 -17.04 -5.96 -1.11
CA ASN A 397 -17.61 -6.18 0.23
C ASN A 397 -17.42 -7.60 0.76
N ARG A 398 -16.97 -8.54 -0.07
CA ARG A 398 -16.60 -9.92 0.30
C ARG A 398 -15.11 -10.13 0.48
N GLY A 399 -14.31 -9.06 0.44
CA GLY A 399 -12.86 -9.12 0.59
C GLY A 399 -12.12 -9.72 -0.61
N GLU A 400 -12.72 -9.65 -1.80
CA GLU A 400 -12.09 -10.06 -3.05
C GLU A 400 -11.30 -8.89 -3.64
N LEU A 401 -10.05 -9.15 -4.03
CA LEU A 401 -9.17 -8.16 -4.64
C LEU A 401 -9.19 -8.30 -6.16
N PHE A 402 -9.50 -7.20 -6.84
CA PHE A 402 -9.38 -7.04 -8.28
C PHE A 402 -8.32 -6.00 -8.61
N VAL A 403 -7.54 -6.25 -9.65
CA VAL A 403 -6.46 -5.36 -10.12
C VAL A 403 -6.52 -5.18 -11.62
N TRP A 404 -6.08 -4.04 -12.10
CA TRP A 404 -5.88 -3.75 -13.53
C TRP A 404 -4.80 -2.69 -13.71
N GLY A 405 -4.34 -2.50 -14.93
CA GLY A 405 -3.29 -1.56 -15.24
C GLY A 405 -2.01 -2.21 -15.75
N LYS A 406 -0.91 -1.49 -15.67
CA LYS A 406 0.42 -1.99 -16.03
C LYS A 406 0.94 -2.98 -15.01
N ASN A 407 1.45 -4.11 -15.50
CA ASN A 407 2.02 -5.17 -14.66
C ASN A 407 3.55 -5.04 -14.56
N LEU A 408 4.02 -3.91 -14.08
CA LEU A 408 5.44 -3.68 -13.90
C LEU A 408 6.01 -4.70 -12.90
N ARG A 409 6.91 -5.56 -13.39
CA ARG A 409 7.61 -6.55 -12.55
C ARG A 409 6.68 -7.44 -11.71
N GLY A 410 5.52 -7.80 -12.28
CA GLY A 410 4.56 -8.68 -11.63
C GLY A 410 3.76 -8.05 -10.48
N CYS A 411 3.69 -6.71 -10.41
CA CYS A 411 3.04 -6.00 -9.31
C CYS A 411 1.52 -6.21 -9.22
N LEU A 412 0.88 -6.73 -10.26
CA LEU A 412 -0.55 -7.05 -10.20
C LEU A 412 -0.87 -8.35 -9.43
N GLY A 413 0.13 -9.19 -9.15
CA GLY A 413 -0.08 -10.40 -8.34
C GLY A 413 -0.88 -11.51 -9.01
N THR A 414 -1.04 -11.47 -10.33
CA THR A 414 -1.88 -12.40 -11.10
C THR A 414 -1.17 -13.73 -11.44
N GLY A 415 0.12 -13.85 -11.12
CA GLY A 415 0.97 -14.96 -11.55
C GLY A 415 1.47 -14.83 -12.99
N ARG A 416 1.09 -13.77 -13.69
CA ARG A 416 1.46 -13.46 -15.07
C ARG A 416 2.28 -12.18 -15.09
N MET A 417 2.89 -11.88 -16.24
CA MET A 417 3.68 -10.67 -16.44
C MET A 417 3.01 -9.68 -17.40
N GLU A 418 1.92 -10.08 -18.02
CA GLU A 418 1.16 -9.25 -18.96
C GLU A 418 0.33 -8.21 -18.22
N ASP A 419 0.17 -7.04 -18.83
CA ASP A 419 -0.74 -5.99 -18.39
C ASP A 419 -2.19 -6.49 -18.37
N GLN A 420 -3.01 -5.96 -17.48
CA GLN A 420 -4.42 -6.32 -17.36
C GLN A 420 -5.32 -5.16 -17.79
N TYR A 421 -5.97 -5.32 -18.92
CA TYR A 421 -6.86 -4.31 -19.50
C TYR A 421 -8.28 -4.31 -18.90
N PHE A 422 -8.62 -5.34 -18.15
CA PHE A 422 -9.85 -5.48 -17.40
C PHE A 422 -9.55 -5.86 -15.94
N PRO A 423 -10.43 -5.56 -14.99
CA PRO A 423 -10.27 -6.04 -13.62
C PRO A 423 -10.05 -7.55 -13.58
N TRP A 424 -8.95 -7.96 -12.93
CA TRP A 424 -8.56 -9.35 -12.76
C TRP A 424 -8.50 -9.70 -11.28
N ARG A 425 -9.21 -10.77 -10.90
CA ARG A 425 -9.22 -11.23 -9.51
C ARG A 425 -7.88 -11.84 -9.12
N VAL A 426 -7.29 -11.32 -8.04
CA VAL A 426 -6.06 -11.87 -7.44
C VAL A 426 -6.42 -12.95 -6.44
N THR A 427 -5.78 -14.11 -6.56
CA THR A 427 -5.99 -15.21 -5.60
C THR A 427 -5.18 -14.96 -4.33
N VAL A 428 -5.87 -14.57 -3.26
CA VAL A 428 -5.31 -14.38 -1.91
C VAL A 428 -6.02 -15.36 -0.96
N PRO A 429 -5.28 -16.09 -0.10
CA PRO A 429 -5.89 -17.08 0.79
C PRO A 429 -6.52 -16.44 2.04
N GLY A 430 -7.58 -15.68 1.87
CA GLY A 430 -8.32 -14.98 2.91
C GLY A 430 -9.14 -13.84 2.37
N GLU A 431 -9.81 -13.14 3.28
CA GLU A 431 -10.54 -11.91 3.01
C GLU A 431 -9.58 -10.73 3.02
N VAL A 432 -9.40 -10.04 1.90
CA VAL A 432 -8.55 -8.86 1.83
C VAL A 432 -9.26 -7.70 2.51
N VAL A 433 -8.58 -7.10 3.49
CA VAL A 433 -9.10 -5.97 4.27
C VAL A 433 -8.67 -4.65 3.67
N ASP A 434 -7.42 -4.56 3.24
CA ASP A 434 -6.87 -3.39 2.57
C ASP A 434 -5.66 -3.79 1.71
N VAL A 435 -5.31 -2.94 0.75
CA VAL A 435 -4.16 -3.10 -0.13
C VAL A 435 -3.47 -1.75 -0.33
N ALA A 436 -2.14 -1.75 -0.30
CA ALA A 436 -1.32 -0.62 -0.71
C ALA A 436 -0.66 -0.95 -2.05
N CYS A 437 -0.77 -0.01 -2.99
CA CYS A 437 -0.21 -0.11 -4.32
C CYS A 437 1.01 0.81 -4.43
N GLY A 438 2.15 0.26 -4.84
CA GLY A 438 3.39 1.00 -5.09
C GLY A 438 3.62 1.26 -6.58
N VAL A 439 4.88 1.48 -6.96
CA VAL A 439 5.28 1.60 -8.37
C VAL A 439 5.29 0.23 -9.04
N ASP A 440 5.90 -0.74 -8.37
CA ASP A 440 6.19 -2.07 -8.92
C ASP A 440 6.03 -3.20 -7.88
N HIS A 441 5.35 -2.92 -6.76
CA HIS A 441 5.00 -3.90 -5.74
C HIS A 441 3.70 -3.51 -5.04
N MET A 442 3.07 -4.47 -4.40
CA MET A 442 1.86 -4.31 -3.59
C MET A 442 1.97 -5.08 -2.28
N VAL A 443 1.25 -4.59 -1.29
CA VAL A 443 1.11 -5.22 0.03
C VAL A 443 -0.35 -5.25 0.42
N SER A 444 -0.84 -6.38 0.89
CA SER A 444 -2.22 -6.51 1.37
C SER A 444 -2.29 -6.99 2.82
N MET A 445 -3.27 -6.45 3.53
CA MET A 445 -3.72 -6.96 4.82
C MET A 445 -4.89 -7.91 4.58
N VAL A 446 -4.81 -9.10 5.15
CA VAL A 446 -5.74 -10.19 4.88
C VAL A 446 -6.21 -10.80 6.20
N LYS A 447 -7.51 -11.02 6.31
CA LYS A 447 -8.12 -11.77 7.39
C LYS A 447 -8.22 -13.23 6.97
N SER A 448 -7.49 -14.10 7.66
CA SER A 448 -7.44 -15.52 7.33
C SER A 448 -8.78 -16.21 7.62
N PHE A 449 -9.14 -17.17 6.79
CA PHE A 449 -10.31 -18.04 7.03
C PHE A 449 -10.03 -19.13 8.10
N ILE A 450 -8.77 -19.32 8.51
CA ILE A 450 -8.33 -20.40 9.40
C ILE A 450 -7.74 -19.81 10.68
#